data_f07afdef944a6a21f214ba76332748a8
#
_entry.id   f07afdef944a6a21f214ba76332748a8
#
_cell.length_a   1.000
_cell.length_b   1.000
_cell.length_c   1.000
_cell.angle_alpha   90.00
_cell.angle_beta   90.00
_cell.angle_gamma   90.00
#
_symmetry.space_group_name_H-M   'P 1'
#
loop_
_entity.id
_entity.type
_entity.pdbx_description
1 polymer ?
#
loop_
_entity_poly.entity_id
_entity_poly.type
_entity_poly.pdbx_seq_one_letter_code
_entity_poly.pdbx_strand_id
1 'polypeptide(L)'
;MQRHHLLPCQLLTRRCFGPLFDLIGRDRLGFDDFRSNVLLLPASGESAVRLKLPLHRGPHRDYNAMVLERVGQIEGDWSRLRLAAPEVALDQALMRFALLQRALRRRLLETERKRVRLNRRDPFGAGLDFAELDAMAEALWAGTAPGLRAQ
;
A
#
# COMPACT_ATOMS: atom_id res chain seq x y z
N MET A 1 17.00 13.07 -2.27
CA MET A 1 15.68 12.45 -2.49
C MET A 1 15.88 11.08 -3.12
N GLN A 2 15.12 10.08 -2.66
CA GLN A 2 15.11 8.73 -3.22
C GLN A 2 13.68 8.31 -3.58
N ARG A 3 13.55 7.44 -4.58
CA ARG A 3 12.25 6.87 -4.96
C ARG A 3 11.81 5.85 -3.91
N HIS A 4 10.61 5.99 -3.40
CA HIS A 4 9.94 5.04 -2.53
C HIS A 4 8.71 4.51 -3.24
N HIS A 5 8.61 3.18 -3.36
CA HIS A 5 7.42 2.52 -3.89
C HIS A 5 6.45 2.22 -2.74
N LEU A 6 5.22 2.67 -2.86
CA LEU A 6 4.15 2.38 -1.89
C LEU A 6 3.87 0.89 -1.81
N LEU A 7 3.73 0.25 -2.97
CA LEU A 7 3.77 -1.20 -3.11
C LEU A 7 5.23 -1.60 -3.38
N PRO A 8 5.93 -2.27 -2.44
CA PRO A 8 7.35 -2.58 -2.59
C PRO A 8 7.64 -3.48 -3.79
N CYS A 9 8.77 -3.27 -4.48
CA CYS A 9 9.20 -4.14 -5.59
C CYS A 9 9.34 -5.62 -5.18
N GLN A 10 9.56 -5.88 -3.92
CA GLN A 10 9.59 -7.23 -3.34
C GLN A 10 8.30 -8.04 -3.60
N LEU A 11 7.16 -7.38 -3.79
CA LEU A 11 5.89 -8.03 -4.14
C LEU A 11 5.97 -8.80 -5.45
N LEU A 12 6.68 -8.24 -6.44
CA LEU A 12 6.80 -8.81 -7.78
C LEU A 12 7.65 -10.09 -7.82
N THR A 13 8.47 -10.33 -6.80
CA THR A 13 9.33 -11.52 -6.69
C THR A 13 8.72 -12.63 -5.85
N ARG A 14 7.59 -12.37 -5.19
CA ARG A 14 6.90 -13.35 -4.35
C ARG A 14 6.04 -14.28 -5.20
N ARG A 15 6.38 -15.57 -5.22
CA ARG A 15 5.65 -16.60 -6.01
C ARG A 15 4.16 -16.66 -5.71
N CYS A 16 3.76 -16.45 -4.44
CA CYS A 16 2.35 -16.48 -4.05
C CYS A 16 1.50 -15.38 -4.71
N PHE A 17 2.10 -14.27 -5.12
CA PHE A 17 1.41 -13.18 -5.80
C PHE A 17 1.54 -13.23 -7.35
N GLY A 18 2.38 -14.13 -7.87
CA GLY A 18 2.66 -14.23 -9.31
C GLY A 18 1.40 -14.25 -10.16
N PRO A 19 0.46 -15.18 -9.96
CA PRO A 19 -0.73 -15.30 -10.81
C PRO A 19 -1.57 -14.02 -10.86
N LEU A 20 -1.71 -13.30 -9.74
CA LEU A 20 -2.47 -12.06 -9.68
C LEU A 20 -1.72 -10.92 -10.40
N PHE A 21 -0.42 -10.77 -10.13
CA PHE A 21 0.38 -9.71 -10.76
C PHE A 21 0.63 -9.94 -12.25
N ASP A 22 0.74 -11.19 -12.69
CA ASP A 22 0.83 -11.55 -14.11
C ASP A 22 -0.45 -11.19 -14.87
N LEU A 23 -1.62 -11.40 -14.24
CA LEU A 23 -2.90 -11.04 -14.80
C LEU A 23 -3.13 -9.52 -14.85
N ILE A 24 -2.79 -8.80 -13.77
CA ILE A 24 -3.00 -7.35 -13.70
C ILE A 24 -1.99 -6.60 -14.57
N GLY A 25 -0.71 -6.98 -14.49
CA GLY A 25 0.40 -6.25 -15.07
C GLY A 25 0.82 -5.00 -14.27
N ARG A 26 2.07 -4.61 -14.42
CA ARG A 26 2.65 -3.45 -13.71
C ARG A 26 1.99 -2.13 -14.07
N ASP A 27 1.64 -1.97 -15.35
CA ASP A 27 1.10 -0.71 -15.88
C ASP A 27 -0.29 -0.41 -15.31
N ARG A 28 -1.17 -1.42 -15.21
CA ARG A 28 -2.51 -1.25 -14.64
C ARG A 28 -2.49 -0.91 -13.15
N LEU A 29 -1.47 -1.35 -12.42
CA LEU A 29 -1.23 -0.95 -11.03
C LEU A 29 -0.58 0.44 -10.92
N GLY A 30 -0.11 1.00 -12.02
CA GLY A 30 0.71 2.20 -12.01
C GLY A 30 1.97 2.02 -11.16
N PHE A 31 2.61 0.84 -11.24
CA PHE A 31 3.65 0.41 -10.29
C PHE A 31 4.83 1.39 -10.26
N ASP A 32 5.22 1.90 -11.41
CA ASP A 32 6.33 2.85 -11.57
C ASP A 32 5.86 4.32 -11.72
N ASP A 33 4.54 4.56 -11.60
CA ASP A 33 3.95 5.89 -11.74
C ASP A 33 4.00 6.67 -10.42
N PHE A 34 4.49 7.92 -10.49
CA PHE A 34 4.51 8.86 -9.37
C PHE A 34 3.12 9.26 -8.85
N ARG A 35 2.09 9.18 -9.67
CA ARG A 35 0.71 9.47 -9.25
C ARG A 35 0.13 8.36 -8.39
N SER A 36 0.45 7.13 -8.74
CA SER A 36 -0.15 5.94 -8.12
C SER A 36 0.73 5.33 -7.02
N ASN A 37 1.98 4.99 -7.34
CA ASN A 37 2.79 4.11 -6.48
C ASN A 37 4.15 4.68 -6.05
N VAL A 38 4.64 5.77 -6.64
CA VAL A 38 5.99 6.28 -6.33
C VAL A 38 5.92 7.61 -5.59
N LEU A 39 6.76 7.77 -4.57
CA LEU A 39 7.03 9.02 -3.86
C LEU A 39 8.53 9.34 -3.90
N LEU A 40 8.85 10.64 -3.87
CA LEU A 40 10.21 11.09 -3.59
C LEU A 40 10.31 11.45 -2.11
N LEU A 41 11.16 10.72 -1.39
CA LEU A 41 11.38 10.92 0.04
C LEU A 41 12.84 11.30 0.34
N PRO A 42 13.09 12.05 1.42
CA PRO A 42 14.44 12.49 1.79
C PRO A 42 15.33 11.32 2.21
N ALA A 43 16.58 11.34 1.77
CA ALA A 43 17.58 10.34 2.10
C ALA A 43 18.50 10.74 3.27
N SER A 44 18.38 11.97 3.80
CA SER A 44 19.12 12.47 4.95
C SER A 44 18.19 13.01 6.03
N GLY A 45 18.61 12.92 7.30
CA GLY A 45 17.85 13.44 8.44
C GLY A 45 17.58 14.95 8.33
N GLU A 46 18.57 15.73 7.89
CA GLU A 46 18.42 17.18 7.66
C GLU A 46 17.32 17.48 6.65
N SER A 47 17.34 16.79 5.50
CA SER A 47 16.28 16.95 4.49
C SER A 47 14.93 16.48 4.98
N ALA A 48 14.87 15.42 5.80
CA ALA A 48 13.65 14.92 6.40
C ALA A 48 13.02 16.00 7.31
N VAL A 49 13.81 16.62 8.18
CA VAL A 49 13.37 17.71 9.06
C VAL A 49 12.89 18.92 8.26
N ARG A 50 13.69 19.37 7.30
CA ARG A 50 13.39 20.55 6.48
C ARG A 50 12.10 20.38 5.67
N LEU A 51 11.90 19.21 5.08
CA LEU A 51 10.74 18.91 4.22
C LEU A 51 9.54 18.37 5.01
N LYS A 52 9.72 18.07 6.30
CA LYS A 52 8.71 17.41 7.15
C LYS A 52 8.19 16.10 6.54
N LEU A 53 9.08 15.34 5.90
CA LEU A 53 8.77 14.05 5.27
C LEU A 53 9.51 12.90 5.97
N PRO A 54 9.01 11.66 5.90
CA PRO A 54 9.69 10.52 6.50
C PRO A 54 11.07 10.29 5.89
N LEU A 55 12.02 9.92 6.74
CA LEU A 55 13.37 9.57 6.30
C LEU A 55 13.36 8.24 5.54
N HIS A 56 13.74 8.28 4.27
CA HIS A 56 13.89 7.11 3.40
C HIS A 56 15.36 6.68 3.32
N ARG A 57 15.79 5.83 4.26
CA ARG A 57 17.16 5.33 4.32
C ARG A 57 17.20 3.87 4.80
N GLY A 58 17.75 2.99 3.96
CA GLY A 58 17.92 1.58 4.30
C GLY A 58 16.63 0.73 4.16
N PRO A 59 16.66 -0.50 4.64
CA PRO A 59 15.55 -1.42 4.48
C PRO A 59 14.33 -1.01 5.33
N HIS A 60 13.15 -1.06 4.73
CA HIS A 60 11.87 -0.75 5.36
C HIS A 60 11.13 -2.03 5.74
N ARG A 61 11.73 -2.88 6.57
CA ARG A 61 11.23 -4.24 6.84
C ARG A 61 9.81 -4.24 7.38
N ASP A 62 9.54 -3.41 8.38
CA ASP A 62 8.22 -3.35 9.04
C ASP A 62 7.15 -2.81 8.09
N TYR A 63 7.48 -1.75 7.33
CA TYR A 63 6.61 -1.23 6.28
C TYR A 63 6.32 -2.28 5.20
N ASN A 64 7.35 -2.95 4.70
CA ASN A 64 7.20 -3.96 3.67
C ASN A 64 6.37 -5.15 4.18
N ALA A 65 6.59 -5.60 5.43
CA ALA A 65 5.81 -6.68 6.03
C ALA A 65 4.33 -6.32 6.13
N MET A 66 4.03 -5.12 6.58
CA MET A 66 2.67 -4.60 6.66
C MET A 66 2.00 -4.56 5.28
N VAL A 67 2.68 -4.05 4.24
CA VAL A 67 2.12 -4.01 2.88
C VAL A 67 1.93 -5.42 2.32
N LEU A 68 2.90 -6.33 2.53
CA LEU A 68 2.81 -7.73 2.12
C LEU A 68 1.58 -8.44 2.71
N GLU A 69 1.29 -8.20 3.99
CA GLU A 69 0.11 -8.76 4.66
C GLU A 69 -1.20 -8.30 3.98
N ARG A 70 -1.33 -7.00 3.70
CA ARG A 70 -2.51 -6.43 3.05
C ARG A 70 -2.69 -6.89 1.61
N VAL A 71 -1.59 -7.00 0.88
CA VAL A 71 -1.60 -7.57 -0.47
C VAL A 71 -1.98 -9.06 -0.43
N GLY A 72 -1.54 -9.78 0.60
CA GLY A 72 -1.96 -11.18 0.84
C GLY A 72 -3.48 -11.32 1.04
N GLN A 73 -4.12 -10.38 1.74
CA GLN A 73 -5.58 -10.35 1.88
C GLN A 73 -6.27 -10.10 0.53
N ILE A 74 -5.75 -9.15 -0.26
CA ILE A 74 -6.31 -8.86 -1.61
C ILE A 74 -6.18 -10.10 -2.51
N GLU A 75 -5.02 -10.74 -2.51
CA GLU A 75 -4.77 -11.95 -3.31
C GLU A 75 -5.67 -13.11 -2.85
N GLY A 76 -5.79 -13.34 -1.55
CA GLY A 76 -6.64 -14.39 -1.01
C GLY A 76 -8.12 -14.23 -1.38
N ASP A 77 -8.64 -13.01 -1.34
CA ASP A 77 -10.01 -12.70 -1.78
C ASP A 77 -10.17 -12.89 -3.29
N TRP A 78 -9.23 -12.42 -4.08
CA TRP A 78 -9.21 -12.63 -5.51
C TRP A 78 -9.16 -14.12 -5.87
N SER A 79 -8.26 -14.88 -5.24
CA SER A 79 -8.12 -16.32 -5.47
C SER A 79 -9.40 -17.10 -5.19
N ARG A 80 -10.17 -16.72 -4.18
CA ARG A 80 -11.47 -17.35 -3.88
C ARG A 80 -12.53 -16.96 -4.91
N LEU A 81 -12.64 -15.68 -5.24
CA LEU A 81 -13.73 -15.18 -6.07
C LEU A 81 -13.51 -15.48 -7.55
N ARG A 82 -12.26 -15.54 -8.04
CA ARG A 82 -11.95 -15.73 -9.48
C ARG A 82 -12.52 -17.01 -10.08
N LEU A 83 -12.78 -18.02 -9.25
CA LEU A 83 -13.34 -19.29 -9.72
C LEU A 83 -14.82 -19.18 -10.13
N ALA A 84 -15.57 -18.31 -9.47
CA ALA A 84 -16.99 -18.10 -9.74
C ALA A 84 -17.24 -16.85 -10.61
N ALA A 85 -16.45 -15.79 -10.41
CA ALA A 85 -16.66 -14.49 -11.07
C ALA A 85 -15.30 -13.80 -11.36
N PRO A 86 -14.55 -14.26 -12.39
CA PRO A 86 -13.17 -13.81 -12.62
C PRO A 86 -13.04 -12.31 -12.90
N GLU A 87 -13.96 -11.71 -13.66
CA GLU A 87 -13.93 -10.28 -13.97
C GLU A 87 -14.22 -9.44 -12.73
N VAL A 88 -15.21 -9.82 -11.95
CA VAL A 88 -15.55 -9.15 -10.68
C VAL A 88 -14.38 -9.24 -9.70
N ALA A 89 -13.75 -10.41 -9.60
CA ALA A 89 -12.57 -10.62 -8.75
C ALA A 89 -11.41 -9.69 -9.14
N LEU A 90 -11.18 -9.53 -10.44
CA LEU A 90 -10.13 -8.66 -10.96
C LEU A 90 -10.43 -7.18 -10.67
N ASP A 91 -11.65 -6.73 -10.94
CA ASP A 91 -12.06 -5.34 -10.68
C ASP A 91 -11.98 -4.99 -9.19
N GLN A 92 -12.40 -5.91 -8.33
CA GLN A 92 -12.28 -5.74 -6.89
C GLN A 92 -10.82 -5.68 -6.44
N ALA A 93 -9.95 -6.54 -6.95
CA ALA A 93 -8.52 -6.51 -6.63
C ALA A 93 -7.89 -5.17 -7.05
N LEU A 94 -8.14 -4.69 -8.27
CA LEU A 94 -7.66 -3.40 -8.77
C LEU A 94 -8.12 -2.23 -7.91
N MET A 95 -9.41 -2.21 -7.55
CA MET A 95 -9.95 -1.17 -6.68
C MET A 95 -9.29 -1.19 -5.30
N ARG A 96 -9.09 -2.35 -4.70
CA ARG A 96 -8.41 -2.49 -3.40
C ARG A 96 -6.95 -2.08 -3.45
N PHE A 97 -6.22 -2.39 -4.52
CA PHE A 97 -4.86 -1.88 -4.72
C PHE A 97 -4.83 -0.36 -4.79
N ALA A 98 -5.74 0.25 -5.56
CA ALA A 98 -5.81 1.70 -5.65
C ALA A 98 -6.13 2.37 -4.30
N LEU A 99 -7.01 1.79 -3.50
CA LEU A 99 -7.33 2.26 -2.14
C LEU A 99 -6.13 2.11 -1.21
N LEU A 100 -5.43 0.98 -1.25
CA LEU A 100 -4.22 0.74 -0.47
C LEU A 100 -3.13 1.77 -0.81
N GLN A 101 -2.85 1.99 -2.09
CA GLN A 101 -1.88 2.98 -2.54
C GLN A 101 -2.21 4.39 -2.06
N ARG A 102 -3.49 4.81 -2.15
CA ARG A 102 -3.95 6.12 -1.64
C ARG A 102 -3.78 6.23 -0.13
N ALA A 103 -4.15 5.19 0.62
CA ALA A 103 -4.02 5.17 2.07
C ALA A 103 -2.54 5.25 2.51
N LEU A 104 -1.66 4.46 1.87
CA LEU A 104 -0.22 4.48 2.14
C LEU A 104 0.39 5.86 1.82
N ARG A 105 0.03 6.44 0.67
CA ARG A 105 0.47 7.79 0.29
C ARG A 105 0.06 8.82 1.31
N ARG A 106 -1.22 8.82 1.69
CA ARG A 106 -1.75 9.74 2.69
C ARG A 106 -1.00 9.63 4.00
N ARG A 107 -0.80 8.41 4.51
CA ARG A 107 -0.09 8.17 5.78
C ARG A 107 1.37 8.57 5.76
N LEU A 108 2.06 8.43 4.63
CA LEU A 108 3.46 8.86 4.51
C LEU A 108 3.59 10.39 4.41
N LEU A 109 2.56 11.07 3.90
CA LEU A 109 2.54 12.52 3.73
C LEU A 109 1.84 13.28 4.88
N GLU A 110 1.22 12.56 5.83
CA GLU A 110 0.58 13.18 6.98
C GLU A 110 1.58 13.86 7.92
N THR A 111 1.11 14.91 8.62
CA THR A 111 1.92 15.67 9.56
C THR A 111 2.11 14.93 10.89
N GLU A 112 3.28 15.01 11.39
CA GLU A 112 3.98 14.65 12.65
C GLU A 112 3.43 13.53 13.55
N ARG A 113 2.18 13.55 14.01
CA ARG A 113 1.71 12.59 15.04
C ARG A 113 1.17 11.26 14.50
N LYS A 114 0.75 11.22 13.23
CA LYS A 114 0.12 10.04 12.60
C LYS A 114 0.94 9.44 11.47
N ARG A 115 2.17 9.90 11.31
CA ARG A 115 3.04 9.51 10.20
C ARG A 115 3.59 8.11 10.37
N VAL A 116 3.60 7.34 9.29
CA VAL A 116 4.30 6.07 9.22
C VAL A 116 5.82 6.30 9.18
N ARG A 117 6.52 5.68 10.10
CA ARG A 117 7.98 5.69 10.16
C ARG A 117 8.55 4.58 9.27
N LEU A 118 9.36 4.96 8.30
CA LEU A 118 10.05 4.01 7.42
C LEU A 118 11.38 3.51 8.00
N ASN A 119 11.99 4.31 8.87
CA ASN A 119 13.30 4.01 9.42
C ASN A 119 13.35 4.31 10.93
N ARG A 120 14.05 3.49 11.71
CA ARG A 120 14.24 3.71 13.17
C ARG A 120 15.00 4.99 13.49
N ARG A 121 15.77 5.52 12.54
CA ARG A 121 16.53 6.77 12.65
C ARG A 121 15.73 8.00 12.17
N ASP A 122 14.45 7.84 11.90
CA ASP A 122 13.58 8.96 11.52
C ASP A 122 13.51 9.96 12.68
N PRO A 123 13.89 11.23 12.47
CA PRO A 123 13.95 12.24 13.51
C PRO A 123 12.57 12.56 14.14
N PHE A 124 11.48 12.21 13.47
CA PHE A 124 10.12 12.48 13.95
C PHE A 124 9.49 11.35 14.77
N GLY A 125 10.17 10.24 15.00
CA GLY A 125 9.90 9.25 16.03
C GLY A 125 8.45 8.76 16.25
N ALA A 126 7.58 8.83 15.27
CA ALA A 126 6.21 8.34 15.41
C ALA A 126 6.15 6.80 15.36
N GLY A 127 5.34 6.20 16.23
CA GLY A 127 5.17 4.74 16.29
C GLY A 127 4.46 4.15 15.06
N LEU A 128 4.62 2.83 14.90
CA LEU A 128 3.96 2.03 13.85
C LEU A 128 2.54 1.64 14.33
N ASP A 129 1.61 2.58 14.37
CA ASP A 129 0.20 2.24 14.58
C ASP A 129 -0.54 2.25 13.23
N PHE A 130 -0.89 1.07 12.75
CA PHE A 130 -1.60 0.86 11.49
C PHE A 130 -3.10 0.59 11.69
N ALA A 131 -3.59 0.50 12.93
CA ALA A 131 -4.99 0.18 13.23
C ALA A 131 -5.96 1.17 12.55
N GLU A 132 -5.62 2.46 12.55
CA GLU A 132 -6.42 3.50 11.90
C GLU A 132 -6.39 3.39 10.37
N LEU A 133 -5.28 2.93 9.79
CA LEU A 133 -5.16 2.69 8.34
C LEU A 133 -6.02 1.49 7.93
N ASP A 134 -6.04 0.44 8.73
CA ASP A 134 -6.87 -0.73 8.50
C ASP A 134 -8.35 -0.39 8.63
N ALA A 135 -8.74 0.33 9.68
CA ALA A 135 -10.12 0.79 9.88
C ALA A 135 -10.59 1.67 8.71
N MET A 136 -9.74 2.56 8.19
CA MET A 136 -10.06 3.40 7.04
C MET A 136 -10.18 2.60 5.74
N ALA A 137 -9.29 1.63 5.51
CA ALA A 137 -9.36 0.74 4.34
C ALA A 137 -10.62 -0.13 4.38
N GLU A 138 -10.96 -0.70 5.53
CA GLU A 138 -12.18 -1.49 5.72
C GLU A 138 -13.45 -0.64 5.57
N ALA A 139 -13.49 0.58 6.10
CA ALA A 139 -14.62 1.48 5.95
C ALA A 139 -14.88 1.87 4.48
N LEU A 140 -13.81 2.16 3.73
CA LEU A 140 -13.91 2.44 2.30
C LEU A 140 -14.34 1.21 1.50
N TRP A 141 -13.87 0.03 1.89
CA TRP A 141 -14.25 -1.24 1.29
C TRP A 141 -15.73 -1.57 1.53
N ALA A 142 -16.21 -1.45 2.76
CA ALA A 142 -17.61 -1.68 3.12
C ALA A 142 -18.58 -0.74 2.36
N GLY A 143 -18.15 0.51 2.10
CA GLY A 143 -18.92 1.47 1.33
C GLY A 143 -18.97 1.21 -0.18
N THR A 144 -18.06 0.36 -0.70
CA THR A 144 -17.95 0.05 -2.14
C THR A 144 -18.41 -1.36 -2.50
N ALA A 145 -18.65 -2.23 -1.51
CA ALA A 145 -19.21 -3.56 -1.76
C ALA A 145 -20.64 -3.40 -2.35
N PRO A 146 -20.95 -3.95 -3.55
CA PRO A 146 -22.31 -3.95 -4.06
C PRO A 146 -23.17 -4.72 -3.04
N GLY A 147 -24.17 -4.04 -2.50
CA GLY A 147 -25.05 -4.60 -1.49
C GLY A 147 -25.60 -5.95 -1.94
N LEU A 148 -25.28 -7.01 -1.24
CA LEU A 148 -26.07 -8.22 -1.21
C LEU A 148 -27.41 -7.82 -0.59
N ARG A 149 -28.36 -7.40 -1.43
CA ARG A 149 -29.76 -7.34 -1.01
C ARG A 149 -30.18 -8.77 -0.76
N ALA A 150 -30.34 -9.09 0.52
CA ALA A 150 -31.10 -10.25 0.92
C ALA A 150 -32.52 -10.15 0.27
N GLN A 151 -32.85 -11.14 -0.55
CA GLN A 151 -34.22 -11.50 -0.85
C GLN A 151 -34.64 -12.56 0.14
#